data_52840dc62eae58edb72a87fa8dd6ea81
#
_entry.id   52840dc62eae58edb72a87fa8dd6ea81
#
_cell.length_a   1.000
_cell.length_b   1.000
_cell.length_c   1.000
_cell.angle_alpha   90.00
_cell.angle_beta   90.00
_cell.angle_gamma   90.00
#
_symmetry.space_group_name_H-M   'P 1'
#
loop_
_entity.id
_entity.type
_entity.pdbx_description
1 polymer ?
#
loop_
_entity_poly.entity_id
_entity_poly.type
_entity_poly.pdbx_seq_one_letter_code
_entity_poly.pdbx_strand_id
1 'polypeptide(L)'
;MRTLALDRYVIETLMRDLISHDKKPSAFVVYLWLWSRTHGAERTAVHQSHQQLADATGLSKSAAQSAVKVLLRRHLVSARQASRTATPEYTVHRPWADR
;
A
#
# COMPACT_ATOMS: atom_id res chain seq x y z
N MET A 1 15.23 17.85 -7.42
CA MET A 1 14.69 16.64 -6.77
C MET A 1 13.17 16.63 -6.88
N ARG A 2 12.62 15.49 -7.25
CA ARG A 2 11.18 15.33 -7.27
C ARG A 2 10.64 15.11 -5.85
N THR A 3 9.43 15.61 -5.62
CA THR A 3 8.73 15.41 -4.36
C THR A 3 7.43 14.66 -4.63
N LEU A 4 6.83 14.15 -3.58
CA LEU A 4 5.49 13.59 -3.67
C LEU A 4 4.63 14.14 -2.54
N ALA A 5 3.34 14.31 -2.80
CA ALA A 5 2.40 14.79 -1.80
C ALA A 5 1.77 13.62 -1.06
N LEU A 6 1.63 13.75 0.24
CA LEU A 6 0.94 12.80 1.11
C LEU A 6 -0.17 13.53 1.82
N ASP A 7 -1.34 12.89 1.93
CA ASP A 7 -2.38 13.39 2.83
C ASP A 7 -1.85 13.37 4.26
N ARG A 8 -2.09 14.43 5.02
CA ARG A 8 -1.64 14.50 6.42
C ARG A 8 -2.14 13.33 7.25
N TYR A 9 -3.34 12.83 6.96
CA TYR A 9 -3.92 11.69 7.64
C TYR A 9 -3.00 10.47 7.62
N VAL A 10 -2.29 10.25 6.53
CA VAL A 10 -1.37 9.10 6.39
C VAL A 10 -0.30 9.12 7.49
N ILE A 11 0.24 10.29 7.79
CA ILE A 11 1.29 10.44 8.80
C ILE A 11 0.67 10.61 10.21
N GLU A 12 -0.37 11.42 10.33
CA GLU A 12 -0.89 11.81 11.63
C GLU A 12 -1.79 10.75 12.27
N THR A 13 -2.39 9.87 11.47
CA THR A 13 -3.33 8.87 12.00
C THR A 13 -2.99 7.46 11.52
N LEU A 14 -2.87 7.25 10.22
CA LEU A 14 -2.73 5.91 9.66
C LEU A 14 -1.44 5.23 10.11
N MET A 15 -0.34 5.96 10.18
CA MET A 15 0.95 5.42 10.63
C MET A 15 0.81 4.80 12.01
N ARG A 16 0.27 5.55 12.96
CA ARG A 16 0.08 5.06 14.32
C ARG A 16 -0.87 3.88 14.37
N ASP A 17 -1.96 3.92 13.60
CA ASP A 17 -2.94 2.84 13.57
C ASP A 17 -2.32 1.53 13.09
N LEU A 18 -1.58 1.57 12.00
CA LEU A 18 -0.98 0.35 11.43
C LEU A 18 0.16 -0.18 12.30
N ILE A 19 0.94 0.69 12.91
CA ILE A 19 2.10 0.29 13.72
C ILE A 19 1.68 -0.14 15.13
N SER A 20 0.85 0.66 15.79
CA SER A 20 0.50 0.43 17.20
C SER A 20 -0.73 -0.47 17.36
N HIS A 21 -1.82 -0.17 16.67
CA HIS A 21 -3.07 -0.92 16.79
C HIS A 21 -3.00 -2.25 16.06
N ASP A 22 -2.63 -2.23 14.79
CA ASP A 22 -2.54 -3.45 13.98
C ASP A 22 -1.23 -4.20 14.19
N LYS A 23 -0.25 -3.56 14.81
CA LYS A 23 1.09 -4.12 15.07
C LYS A 23 1.73 -4.64 13.78
N LYS A 24 1.56 -3.88 12.69
CA LYS A 24 2.06 -4.28 11.38
C LYS A 24 2.77 -3.11 10.68
N PRO A 25 3.99 -2.75 11.14
CA PRO A 25 4.75 -1.67 10.49
C PRO A 25 4.98 -1.90 8.99
N SER A 26 5.14 -3.16 8.58
CA SER A 26 5.33 -3.49 7.17
C SER A 26 4.13 -3.08 6.31
N ALA A 27 2.92 -3.09 6.87
CA ALA A 27 1.73 -2.64 6.15
C ALA A 27 1.82 -1.15 5.84
N PHE A 28 2.30 -0.35 6.77
CA PHE A 28 2.50 1.08 6.55
C PHE A 28 3.55 1.34 5.47
N VAL A 29 4.65 0.59 5.51
CA VAL A 29 5.71 0.69 4.50
C VAL A 29 5.18 0.38 3.10
N VAL A 30 4.43 -0.70 2.95
CA VAL A 30 3.84 -1.09 1.67
C VAL A 30 2.82 -0.06 1.21
N TYR A 31 1.98 0.46 2.13
CA TYR A 31 1.01 1.50 1.78
C TYR A 31 1.71 2.75 1.23
N LEU A 32 2.80 3.20 1.87
CA LEU A 32 3.57 4.36 1.40
C LEU A 32 4.14 4.12 0.01
N TRP A 33 4.67 2.93 -0.24
CA TRP A 33 5.20 2.61 -1.57
C TRP A 33 4.10 2.63 -2.62
N LEU A 34 2.96 1.98 -2.35
CA LEU A 34 1.83 1.97 -3.28
C LEU A 34 1.29 3.37 -3.50
N TRP A 35 1.22 4.19 -2.44
CA TRP A 35 0.83 5.60 -2.57
C TRP A 35 1.75 6.33 -3.56
N SER A 36 3.05 6.12 -3.43
CA SER A 36 4.03 6.80 -4.30
C SER A 36 3.86 6.41 -5.77
N ARG A 37 3.34 5.22 -6.04
CA ARG A 37 3.12 4.73 -7.40
C ARG A 37 1.71 5.03 -7.93
N THR A 38 0.83 5.49 -7.08
CA THR A 38 -0.56 5.84 -7.44
C THR A 38 -0.81 7.33 -7.24
N HIS A 39 -1.29 7.74 -6.07
CA HIS A 39 -1.62 9.16 -5.82
C HIS A 39 -0.41 10.06 -6.01
N GLY A 40 0.77 9.63 -5.58
CA GLY A 40 2.00 10.40 -5.76
C GLY A 40 2.46 10.50 -7.20
N ALA A 41 1.91 9.69 -8.10
CA ALA A 41 2.22 9.68 -9.54
C ALA A 41 1.01 10.06 -10.38
N GLU A 42 -0.03 10.62 -9.75
CA GLU A 42 -1.29 11.00 -10.41
C GLU A 42 -1.98 9.82 -11.10
N ARG A 43 -1.92 8.66 -10.47
CA ARG A 43 -2.58 7.44 -10.92
C ARG A 43 -3.43 6.88 -9.79
N THR A 44 -4.39 6.00 -10.14
CA THR A 44 -5.26 5.38 -9.14
C THR A 44 -4.87 3.94 -8.85
N ALA A 45 -4.14 3.29 -9.74
CA ALA A 45 -3.82 1.87 -9.62
C ALA A 45 -2.42 1.57 -10.16
N VAL A 46 -1.83 0.47 -9.69
CA VAL A 46 -0.50 0.02 -10.10
C VAL A 46 -0.42 -1.51 -10.04
N HIS A 47 0.27 -2.10 -11.01
CA HIS A 47 0.55 -3.53 -11.02
C HIS A 47 1.86 -3.79 -10.26
N GLN A 48 1.80 -4.65 -9.24
CA GLN A 48 2.96 -5.01 -8.43
C GLN A 48 2.83 -6.45 -7.94
N SER A 49 3.86 -7.27 -8.19
CA SER A 49 3.94 -8.59 -7.57
C SER A 49 4.44 -8.45 -6.14
N HIS A 50 4.29 -9.50 -5.34
CA HIS A 50 4.85 -9.51 -3.98
C HIS A 50 6.37 -9.36 -4.01
N GLN A 51 7.03 -9.96 -5.01
CA GLN A 51 8.48 -9.82 -5.15
C GLN A 51 8.88 -8.38 -5.48
N GLN A 52 8.13 -7.72 -6.34
CA GLN A 52 8.39 -6.32 -6.68
C GLN A 52 8.19 -5.41 -5.47
N LEU A 53 7.15 -5.68 -4.66
CA LEU A 53 6.93 -4.94 -3.41
C LEU A 53 8.09 -5.15 -2.43
N ALA A 54 8.55 -6.39 -2.30
CA ALA A 54 9.68 -6.71 -1.44
C ALA A 54 10.94 -5.99 -1.89
N ASP A 55 11.24 -6.06 -3.17
CA ASP A 55 12.45 -5.41 -3.74
C ASP A 55 12.41 -3.90 -3.56
N ALA A 56 11.24 -3.29 -3.75
CA ALA A 56 11.09 -1.84 -3.67
C ALA A 56 11.16 -1.31 -2.23
N THR A 57 10.68 -2.10 -1.27
CA THR A 57 10.56 -1.64 0.12
C THR A 57 11.68 -2.13 1.03
N GLY A 58 12.46 -3.11 0.58
CA GLY A 58 13.47 -3.75 1.42
C GLY A 58 12.90 -4.81 2.35
N LEU A 59 11.62 -5.12 2.24
CA LEU A 59 11.00 -6.18 3.04
C LEU A 59 11.27 -7.54 2.40
N SER A 60 11.14 -8.61 3.20
CA SER A 60 11.11 -9.95 2.63
C SER A 60 9.81 -10.14 1.84
N LYS A 61 9.79 -11.12 0.93
CA LYS A 61 8.58 -11.43 0.16
C LYS A 61 7.42 -11.80 1.09
N SER A 62 7.68 -12.60 2.12
CA SER A 62 6.64 -13.00 3.07
C SER A 62 6.12 -11.82 3.89
N ALA A 63 7.00 -10.89 4.27
CA ALA A 63 6.58 -9.68 4.98
C ALA A 63 5.72 -8.79 4.07
N ALA A 64 6.10 -8.62 2.81
CA ALA A 64 5.32 -7.86 1.85
C ALA A 64 3.94 -8.50 1.63
N GLN A 65 3.90 -9.82 1.49
CA GLN A 65 2.65 -10.57 1.32
C GLN A 65 1.74 -10.42 2.53
N SER A 66 2.28 -10.52 3.72
CA SER A 66 1.55 -10.34 4.97
C SER A 66 1.03 -8.90 5.12
N ALA A 67 1.85 -7.93 4.73
CA ALA A 67 1.45 -6.52 4.74
C ALA A 67 0.25 -6.26 3.83
N VAL A 68 0.27 -6.82 2.62
CA VAL A 68 -0.83 -6.69 1.66
C VAL A 68 -2.13 -7.25 2.25
N LYS A 69 -2.07 -8.39 2.94
CA LYS A 69 -3.27 -8.99 3.58
C LYS A 69 -3.90 -8.03 4.58
N VAL A 70 -3.08 -7.35 5.38
CA VAL A 70 -3.58 -6.36 6.34
C VAL A 70 -4.22 -5.19 5.62
N LEU A 71 -3.59 -4.67 4.58
CA LEU A 71 -4.12 -3.54 3.82
C LEU A 71 -5.45 -3.88 3.14
N LEU A 72 -5.59 -5.09 2.61
CA LEU A 72 -6.84 -5.58 2.02
C LEU A 72 -7.94 -5.67 3.07
N ARG A 73 -7.62 -6.27 4.22
CA ARG A 73 -8.58 -6.41 5.33
C ARG A 73 -9.06 -5.06 5.85
N ARG A 74 -8.16 -4.07 5.89
CA ARG A 74 -8.48 -2.72 6.35
C ARG A 74 -9.12 -1.86 5.26
N HIS A 75 -9.33 -2.39 4.06
CA HIS A 75 -9.88 -1.65 2.91
C HIS A 75 -9.07 -0.39 2.55
N LEU A 76 -7.76 -0.44 2.85
CA LEU A 76 -6.85 0.62 2.45
C LEU A 76 -6.34 0.44 1.03
N VAL A 77 -6.38 -0.80 0.53
CA VAL A 77 -6.14 -1.12 -0.87
C VAL A 77 -7.16 -2.16 -1.30
N SER A 78 -7.39 -2.24 -2.61
CA SER A 78 -8.08 -3.38 -3.23
C SER A 78 -7.16 -3.96 -4.30
N ALA A 79 -7.37 -5.24 -4.62
CA ALA A 79 -6.55 -5.95 -5.58
C ALA A 79 -7.43 -6.60 -6.64
N ARG A 80 -6.92 -6.61 -7.86
CA ARG A 80 -7.59 -7.22 -9.00
C ARG A 80 -6.58 -7.99 -9.81
N GLN A 81 -6.92 -9.22 -10.20
CA GLN A 81 -6.08 -10.06 -11.05
C GLN A 81 -6.88 -10.55 -12.26
N ALA A 82 -6.24 -10.52 -13.42
CA ALA A 82 -6.84 -11.06 -14.64
C ALA A 82 -6.89 -12.58 -14.61
N SER A 83 -5.96 -13.23 -13.90
CA SER A 83 -5.89 -14.67 -13.72
C SER A 83 -5.11 -14.98 -12.45
N ARG A 84 -5.05 -16.28 -12.07
CA ARG A 84 -4.31 -16.72 -10.87
C ARG A 84 -2.83 -16.37 -10.90
N THR A 85 -2.25 -16.36 -12.11
CA THR A 85 -0.81 -16.13 -12.28
C THR A 85 -0.49 -14.71 -12.73
N ALA A 86 -1.51 -13.88 -13.01
CA ALA A 86 -1.30 -12.51 -13.42
C ALA A 86 -0.82 -11.65 -12.23
N THR A 87 -0.01 -10.64 -12.53
CA THR A 87 0.41 -9.66 -11.52
C THR A 87 -0.80 -8.88 -11.04
N PRO A 88 -1.02 -8.80 -9.71
CA PRO A 88 -2.16 -8.04 -9.18
C PRO A 88 -2.06 -6.55 -9.50
N GLU A 89 -3.21 -5.94 -9.76
CA GLU A 89 -3.35 -4.50 -9.85
C GLU A 89 -3.93 -4.00 -8.54
N TYR A 90 -3.20 -3.11 -7.86
CA TYR A 90 -3.65 -2.53 -6.59
C TYR A 90 -4.20 -1.14 -6.80
N THR A 91 -5.36 -0.88 -6.21
CA THR A 91 -5.94 0.46 -6.11
C THR A 91 -5.78 0.91 -4.66
N VAL A 92 -5.20 2.10 -4.47
CA VAL A 92 -4.98 2.67 -3.13
C VAL A 92 -6.18 3.55 -2.78
N HIS A 93 -6.81 3.24 -1.67
CA HIS A 93 -7.98 3.97 -1.18
C HIS A 93 -7.60 4.97 -0.11
N ARG A 94 -8.41 6.02 -0.02
CA ARG A 94 -8.30 7.06 1.00
C ARG A 94 -9.65 7.18 1.71
N PRO A 95 -9.97 6.23 2.63
CA PRO A 95 -11.31 6.21 3.24
C PRO A 95 -11.69 7.52 3.94
N TRP A 96 -10.69 8.26 4.44
CA TRP A 96 -10.91 9.56 5.08
C TRP A 96 -11.32 10.66 4.09
N ALA A 97 -11.06 10.49 2.81
CA ALA A 97 -11.34 11.46 1.76
C ALA A 97 -12.45 11.02 0.81
N ASP A 98 -12.62 9.71 0.65
CA ASP A 98 -13.52 9.10 -0.34
C ASP A 98 -14.90 8.86 0.28
N ARG A 99 -15.57 9.94 0.68
CA ARG A 99 -16.92 9.87 1.27
C ARG A 99 -17.98 10.21 0.24
#